data_5bcb929979e3d32935906a7ebd00b77c
#
_entry.id   5bcb929979e3d32935906a7ebd00b77c
#
_cell.length_a   1.000
_cell.length_b   1.000
_cell.length_c   1.000
_cell.angle_alpha   90.00
_cell.angle_beta   90.00
_cell.angle_gamma   90.00
#
_symmetry.space_group_name_H-M   'P 1'
#
loop_
_entity.id
_entity.type
_entity.pdbx_description
1 polymer ?
#
loop_
_entity_poly.entity_id
_entity_poly.type
_entity_poly.pdbx_seq_one_letter_code
_entity_poly.pdbx_strand_id
1 'polypeptide(L)'
;MTIRAIYNTLLLPDVSYYFKKDFFPNQEPVHTGADILFMLLKNEKEDGNYTPEDFYPIGISARIEGDSEGDTVHIRTLDRMDFSMVEIENGQINAAAAIRPEIQDMSEEEEKEEFGKLRTALLKFVQGYQWGLWARSFILQRKNMNDLVCALSDYLNLSPDDKYAILAADSRRERYELITRAVNEFMELSKVAEEAKTAQKDNQEQLYREAALKKQIDYLQKELDDMHPENVSDVRKFEKKIASSGMNKEAKQEAEKVLNRMRQEGKESHEYGMLYDYLDFVTSLSWKTPRMPKIDLDKAQAVLDEEHYGLKKVKERIIQQLAVMALNKKQH
;
A
#
# COMPACT_ATOMS: atom_id res chain seq x y z
N MET A 1 22.08 -43.56 3.30
CA MET A 1 21.96 -42.21 3.83
C MET A 1 20.81 -41.54 3.08
N THR A 2 19.80 -41.08 3.77
CA THR A 2 18.59 -40.54 3.13
C THR A 2 18.86 -39.16 2.58
N ILE A 3 18.45 -38.88 1.34
CA ILE A 3 18.52 -37.53 0.73
C ILE A 3 17.12 -36.92 0.72
N ARG A 4 17.01 -35.66 1.14
CA ARG A 4 15.76 -34.90 1.17
C ARG A 4 15.88 -33.60 0.37
N ALA A 5 14.87 -33.34 -0.41
CA ALA A 5 14.71 -32.07 -1.09
C ALA A 5 14.17 -31.01 -0.11
N ILE A 6 14.71 -29.82 -0.18
CA ILE A 6 14.21 -28.68 0.58
C ILE A 6 14.20 -27.42 -0.29
N TYR A 7 13.13 -26.63 -0.18
CA TYR A 7 12.98 -25.40 -0.93
C TYR A 7 13.00 -24.18 -0.01
N ASN A 8 13.60 -23.10 -0.47
CA ASN A 8 13.58 -21.77 0.15
C ASN A 8 13.98 -21.74 1.63
N THR A 9 14.82 -22.65 2.08
CA THR A 9 15.31 -22.72 3.45
C THR A 9 16.80 -22.45 3.47
N LEU A 10 17.25 -21.52 4.31
CA LEU A 10 18.68 -21.29 4.53
C LEU A 10 19.21 -22.33 5.51
N LEU A 11 20.08 -23.20 5.03
CA LEU A 11 20.76 -24.22 5.84
C LEU A 11 22.25 -23.91 5.85
N LEU A 12 22.84 -23.74 7.02
CA LEU A 12 24.28 -23.49 7.20
C LEU A 12 24.89 -24.50 8.19
N PRO A 13 26.19 -24.75 8.13
CA PRO A 13 26.86 -25.64 9.07
C PRO A 13 26.72 -25.22 10.52
N ASP A 14 26.68 -26.22 11.41
CA ASP A 14 26.62 -26.06 12.88
C ASP A 14 25.42 -25.30 13.43
N VAL A 15 24.26 -25.47 12.78
CA VAL A 15 23.00 -24.86 13.19
C VAL A 15 21.96 -25.93 13.55
N SER A 16 21.16 -25.67 14.56
CA SER A 16 20.07 -26.55 14.99
C SER A 16 18.74 -26.10 14.39
N TYR A 17 18.00 -27.04 13.80
CA TYR A 17 16.69 -26.83 13.19
C TYR A 17 15.64 -27.76 13.79
N TYR A 18 14.39 -27.29 13.73
CA TYR A 18 13.22 -28.07 14.12
C TYR A 18 12.30 -28.21 12.92
N PHE A 19 12.18 -29.43 12.40
CA PHE A 19 11.30 -29.77 11.30
C PHE A 19 10.06 -30.49 11.81
N LYS A 20 8.91 -30.30 11.17
CA LYS A 20 7.71 -31.10 11.47
C LYS A 20 7.97 -32.55 11.06
N LYS A 21 7.38 -33.49 11.80
CA LYS A 21 7.48 -34.93 11.48
C LYS A 21 6.95 -35.27 10.09
N ASP A 22 5.92 -34.54 9.63
CA ASP A 22 5.34 -34.72 8.28
C ASP A 22 6.35 -34.47 7.15
N PHE A 23 7.42 -33.73 7.44
CA PHE A 23 8.53 -33.56 6.49
C PHE A 23 9.28 -34.83 6.21
N PHE A 24 9.18 -35.83 7.09
CA PHE A 24 9.78 -37.14 6.96
C PHE A 24 8.69 -38.17 6.66
N PRO A 25 8.70 -38.85 5.48
CA PRO A 25 7.65 -39.82 5.18
C PRO A 25 7.65 -40.99 6.17
N ASN A 26 6.46 -41.50 6.47
CA ASN A 26 6.19 -42.54 7.47
C ASN A 26 6.91 -43.88 7.30
N GLN A 27 7.69 -44.07 6.24
CA GLN A 27 8.39 -45.33 5.92
C GLN A 27 9.83 -45.35 6.40
N GLU A 28 10.39 -44.25 6.87
CA GLU A 28 11.75 -44.22 7.40
C GLU A 28 11.71 -43.88 8.88
N PRO A 29 12.16 -44.79 9.75
CA PRO A 29 12.23 -44.47 11.16
C PRO A 29 13.24 -43.33 11.36
N VAL A 30 12.73 -42.21 11.87
CA VAL A 30 13.56 -41.08 12.29
C VAL A 30 14.27 -41.49 13.58
N HIS A 31 15.43 -42.11 13.46
CA HIS A 31 16.23 -42.56 14.64
C HIS A 31 17.20 -41.46 15.04
N THR A 32 17.29 -41.21 16.32
CA THR A 32 18.36 -40.37 16.89
C THR A 32 19.73 -40.90 16.49
N GLY A 33 20.57 -40.02 15.97
CA GLY A 33 21.91 -40.39 15.44
C GLY A 33 21.94 -40.73 13.95
N ALA A 34 20.80 -40.76 13.24
CA ALA A 34 20.78 -40.97 11.80
C ALA A 34 21.28 -39.72 11.06
N ASP A 35 22.06 -39.93 10.02
CA ASP A 35 22.55 -38.85 9.16
C ASP A 35 21.61 -38.70 7.94
N ILE A 36 21.29 -37.47 7.63
CA ILE A 36 20.45 -37.06 6.50
C ILE A 36 21.21 -36.07 5.62
N LEU A 37 20.95 -36.09 4.33
CA LEU A 37 21.47 -35.14 3.37
C LEU A 37 20.33 -34.27 2.84
N PHE A 38 20.52 -32.96 2.82
CA PHE A 38 19.59 -32.02 2.23
C PHE A 38 20.14 -31.50 0.91
N MET A 39 19.33 -31.63 -0.14
CA MET A 39 19.55 -31.02 -1.44
C MET A 39 18.57 -29.86 -1.61
N LEU A 40 19.06 -28.68 -2.04
CA LEU A 40 18.26 -27.49 -2.19
C LEU A 40 17.62 -27.43 -3.59
N LEU A 41 16.32 -27.13 -3.62
CA LEU A 41 15.58 -26.90 -4.86
C LEU A 41 15.73 -25.47 -5.33
N LYS A 42 15.86 -25.28 -6.66
CA LYS A 42 15.85 -23.96 -7.31
C LYS A 42 14.46 -23.32 -7.33
N ASN A 43 13.43 -24.17 -7.49
CA ASN A 43 12.03 -23.75 -7.54
C ASN A 43 11.18 -24.67 -6.67
N GLU A 44 10.02 -24.15 -6.24
CA GLU A 44 9.07 -24.96 -5.49
C GLU A 44 8.52 -26.11 -6.34
N LYS A 45 8.57 -27.31 -5.81
CA LYS A 45 8.10 -28.54 -6.43
C LYS A 45 7.33 -29.38 -5.42
N GLU A 46 6.34 -30.13 -5.93
CA GLU A 46 5.67 -31.14 -5.12
C GLU A 46 6.63 -32.30 -4.82
N ASP A 47 6.50 -32.84 -3.62
CA ASP A 47 7.36 -33.92 -3.15
C ASP A 47 7.30 -35.14 -4.10
N GLY A 48 8.48 -35.62 -4.48
CA GLY A 48 8.63 -36.72 -5.44
C GLY A 48 8.56 -36.36 -6.93
N ASN A 49 8.21 -35.11 -7.29
CA ASN A 49 8.12 -34.65 -8.67
C ASN A 49 9.32 -33.80 -9.09
N TYR A 50 10.51 -34.36 -8.97
CA TYR A 50 11.77 -33.67 -9.24
C TYR A 50 12.46 -34.21 -10.51
N THR A 51 13.30 -33.36 -11.13
CA THR A 51 14.30 -33.72 -12.12
C THR A 51 15.70 -33.37 -11.58
N PRO A 52 16.78 -33.96 -12.06
CA PRO A 52 18.14 -33.63 -11.59
C PRO A 52 18.49 -32.14 -11.72
N GLU A 53 17.95 -31.46 -12.73
CA GLU A 53 18.18 -30.02 -13.01
C GLU A 53 17.49 -29.09 -12.01
N ASP A 54 16.50 -29.58 -11.27
CA ASP A 54 15.78 -28.80 -10.27
C ASP A 54 16.62 -28.50 -9.01
N PHE A 55 17.75 -29.22 -8.85
CA PHE A 55 18.59 -29.10 -7.66
C PHE A 55 19.79 -28.19 -7.88
N TYR A 56 20.18 -27.52 -6.81
CA TYR A 56 21.52 -26.94 -6.72
C TYR A 56 22.56 -28.01 -6.44
N PRO A 57 23.81 -27.84 -6.93
CA PRO A 57 24.87 -28.85 -6.77
C PRO A 57 25.44 -28.95 -5.34
N ILE A 58 25.23 -27.94 -4.50
CA ILE A 58 25.71 -27.90 -3.13
C ILE A 58 24.51 -27.98 -2.18
N GLY A 59 24.64 -28.86 -1.19
CA GLY A 59 23.67 -28.98 -0.10
C GLY A 59 24.39 -29.16 1.23
N ILE A 60 23.75 -29.82 2.19
CA ILE A 60 24.28 -29.97 3.54
C ILE A 60 23.95 -31.33 4.14
N SER A 61 24.88 -31.86 4.91
CA SER A 61 24.64 -33.03 5.78
C SER A 61 24.10 -32.59 7.12
N ALA A 62 23.29 -33.42 7.73
CA ALA A 62 22.73 -33.15 9.04
C ALA A 62 22.54 -34.43 9.83
N ARG A 63 22.49 -34.34 11.16
CA ARG A 63 22.23 -35.43 12.07
C ARG A 63 20.98 -35.21 12.87
N ILE A 64 20.17 -36.24 13.04
CA ILE A 64 19.01 -36.22 13.91
C ILE A 64 19.50 -36.33 15.34
N GLU A 65 19.32 -35.29 16.14
CA GLU A 65 19.75 -35.25 17.56
C GLU A 65 18.70 -35.80 18.52
N GLY A 66 17.44 -35.79 18.14
CA GLY A 66 16.37 -36.33 18.96
C GLY A 66 14.98 -36.12 18.39
N ASP A 67 14.05 -36.86 18.93
CA ASP A 67 12.62 -36.66 18.79
C ASP A 67 12.21 -35.73 19.95
N SER A 68 11.79 -34.52 19.68
CA SER A 68 11.26 -33.66 20.73
C SER A 68 9.88 -34.18 21.12
N GLU A 69 9.49 -34.01 22.41
CA GLU A 69 8.14 -34.27 22.88
C GLU A 69 7.17 -33.38 22.09
N GLY A 70 6.59 -33.95 21.02
CA GLY A 70 5.70 -33.25 20.11
C GLY A 70 5.84 -33.72 18.64
N ASP A 71 5.37 -32.88 17.73
CA ASP A 71 5.30 -33.14 16.29
C ASP A 71 6.53 -32.60 15.53
N THR A 72 7.70 -32.48 16.19
CA THR A 72 8.92 -31.94 15.59
C THR A 72 10.13 -32.86 15.78
N VAL A 73 11.03 -32.80 14.81
CA VAL A 73 12.33 -33.51 14.82
C VAL A 73 13.45 -32.48 14.94
N HIS A 74 14.34 -32.67 15.90
CA HIS A 74 15.51 -31.83 16.11
C HIS A 74 16.66 -32.33 15.26
N ILE A 75 17.21 -31.48 14.44
CA ILE A 75 18.29 -31.78 13.50
C ILE A 75 19.42 -30.76 13.68
N ARG A 76 20.66 -31.24 13.65
CA ARG A 76 21.86 -30.40 13.60
C ARG A 76 22.54 -30.56 12.26
N THR A 77 22.74 -29.49 11.55
CA THR A 77 23.52 -29.47 10.31
C THR A 77 25.01 -29.62 10.61
N LEU A 78 25.72 -30.30 9.71
CA LEU A 78 27.15 -30.66 9.86
C LEU A 78 27.97 -30.00 8.74
N ASP A 79 28.22 -30.71 7.67
CA ASP A 79 29.14 -30.34 6.61
C ASP A 79 28.40 -29.96 5.33
N ARG A 80 28.96 -29.00 4.57
CA ARG A 80 28.54 -28.75 3.20
C ARG A 80 28.89 -29.93 2.31
N MET A 81 28.03 -30.27 1.38
CA MET A 81 28.16 -31.43 0.52
C MET A 81 28.07 -31.01 -0.94
N ASP A 82 28.99 -31.50 -1.77
CA ASP A 82 28.87 -31.50 -3.22
C ASP A 82 28.08 -32.71 -3.66
N PHE A 83 27.05 -32.52 -4.46
CA PHE A 83 26.25 -33.59 -5.04
C PHE A 83 26.55 -33.75 -6.53
N SER A 84 26.69 -34.99 -6.96
CA SER A 84 26.89 -35.36 -8.35
C SER A 84 26.13 -36.63 -8.67
N MET A 85 25.98 -36.95 -9.97
CA MET A 85 25.26 -38.15 -10.44
C MET A 85 23.85 -38.24 -9.82
N VAL A 86 23.08 -37.15 -9.87
CA VAL A 86 21.75 -37.12 -9.30
C VAL A 86 20.80 -37.93 -10.19
N GLU A 87 20.17 -38.95 -9.62
CA GLU A 87 19.17 -39.80 -10.26
C GLU A 87 17.89 -39.81 -9.40
N ILE A 88 16.75 -39.85 -10.05
CA ILE A 88 15.46 -39.88 -9.35
C ILE A 88 14.71 -41.13 -9.80
N GLU A 89 14.49 -42.02 -8.86
CA GLU A 89 13.75 -43.26 -9.07
C GLU A 89 12.57 -43.34 -8.10
N ASN A 90 11.36 -43.46 -8.63
CA ASN A 90 10.13 -43.58 -7.83
C ASN A 90 9.95 -42.47 -6.77
N GLY A 91 10.40 -41.23 -7.08
CA GLY A 91 10.35 -40.09 -6.16
C GLY A 91 11.48 -40.08 -5.10
N GLN A 92 12.37 -41.10 -5.12
CA GLN A 92 13.55 -41.10 -4.26
C GLN A 92 14.76 -40.50 -4.96
N ILE A 93 15.50 -39.68 -4.22
CA ILE A 93 16.70 -39.01 -4.72
C ILE A 93 17.92 -39.86 -4.40
N ASN A 94 18.66 -40.25 -5.42
CA ASN A 94 19.96 -40.93 -5.32
C ASN A 94 21.02 -39.96 -5.87
N ALA A 95 22.11 -39.78 -5.15
CA ALA A 95 23.23 -38.97 -5.59
C ALA A 95 24.52 -39.40 -4.93
N ALA A 96 25.63 -39.19 -5.63
CA ALA A 96 26.94 -39.26 -5.00
C ALA A 96 27.19 -37.95 -4.24
N ALA A 97 27.59 -38.04 -2.97
CA ALA A 97 27.81 -36.90 -2.10
C ALA A 97 29.25 -36.93 -1.56
N ALA A 98 29.91 -35.79 -1.61
CA ALA A 98 31.25 -35.58 -1.06
C ALA A 98 31.28 -34.34 -0.17
N ILE A 99 32.08 -34.37 0.90
CA ILE A 99 32.24 -33.22 1.79
C ILE A 99 32.92 -32.08 0.99
N ARG A 100 32.30 -30.92 1.00
CA ARG A 100 32.86 -29.69 0.44
C ARG A 100 33.58 -28.90 1.53
N PRO A 101 34.93 -28.83 1.48
CA PRO A 101 35.69 -28.12 2.50
C PRO A 101 35.40 -26.62 2.49
N GLU A 102 35.49 -26.02 3.66
CA GLU A 102 35.39 -24.58 3.83
C GLU A 102 36.79 -23.95 3.88
N ILE A 103 36.98 -22.82 3.24
CA ILE A 103 38.21 -22.05 3.32
C ILE A 103 38.15 -21.19 4.60
N GLN A 104 38.98 -21.56 5.58
CA GLN A 104 39.06 -20.83 6.85
C GLN A 104 40.03 -19.67 6.71
N ASP A 105 39.55 -18.57 6.11
CA ASP A 105 40.30 -17.35 5.86
C ASP A 105 40.00 -16.23 6.89
N MET A 106 39.37 -16.62 8.01
CA MET A 106 39.14 -15.78 9.18
C MET A 106 39.63 -16.47 10.44
N SER A 107 40.19 -15.68 11.37
CA SER A 107 40.49 -16.19 12.72
C SER A 107 39.23 -16.21 13.58
N GLU A 108 39.23 -17.01 14.66
CA GLU A 108 38.12 -17.04 15.62
C GLU A 108 37.87 -15.67 16.27
N GLU A 109 38.88 -14.83 16.42
CA GLU A 109 38.75 -13.48 16.96
C GLU A 109 38.02 -12.56 15.97
N GLU A 110 38.40 -12.61 14.68
CA GLU A 110 37.70 -11.88 13.61
C GLU A 110 36.22 -12.30 13.49
N GLU A 111 35.93 -13.60 13.56
CA GLU A 111 34.56 -14.13 13.54
C GLU A 111 33.72 -13.59 14.69
N LYS A 112 34.27 -13.61 15.92
CA LYS A 112 33.59 -13.09 17.12
C LYS A 112 33.38 -11.58 17.01
N GLU A 113 34.34 -10.85 16.45
CA GLU A 113 34.25 -9.41 16.24
C GLU A 113 33.16 -9.06 15.23
N GLU A 114 33.13 -9.69 14.05
CA GLU A 114 32.13 -9.44 13.03
C GLU A 114 30.71 -9.84 13.51
N PHE A 115 30.58 -10.98 14.15
CA PHE A 115 29.32 -11.37 14.79
C PHE A 115 28.87 -10.36 15.85
N GLY A 116 29.81 -9.87 16.69
CA GLY A 116 29.53 -8.86 17.71
C GLY A 116 29.06 -7.54 17.10
N LYS A 117 29.67 -7.09 16.03
CA LYS A 117 29.28 -5.88 15.29
C LYS A 117 27.86 -6.02 14.75
N LEU A 118 27.59 -7.11 14.01
CA LEU A 118 26.26 -7.35 13.44
C LEU A 118 25.17 -7.47 14.52
N ARG A 119 25.45 -8.22 15.57
CA ARG A 119 24.54 -8.37 16.71
C ARG A 119 24.23 -7.04 17.38
N THR A 120 25.26 -6.19 17.58
CA THR A 120 25.07 -4.87 18.18
C THR A 120 24.22 -3.96 17.28
N ALA A 121 24.46 -3.97 15.95
CA ALA A 121 23.67 -3.23 15.00
C ALA A 121 22.18 -3.67 15.02
N LEU A 122 21.92 -4.97 15.01
CA LEU A 122 20.57 -5.52 15.12
C LEU A 122 19.89 -5.16 16.43
N LEU A 123 20.60 -5.24 17.58
CA LEU A 123 20.05 -4.88 18.89
C LEU A 123 19.68 -3.40 18.93
N LYS A 124 20.47 -2.53 18.33
CA LYS A 124 20.16 -1.09 18.21
C LYS A 124 18.96 -0.86 17.30
N PHE A 125 18.91 -1.56 16.17
CA PHE A 125 17.79 -1.47 15.21
C PHE A 125 16.45 -1.85 15.85
N VAL A 126 16.38 -2.99 16.54
CA VAL A 126 15.12 -3.47 17.12
C VAL A 126 14.59 -2.62 18.28
N GLN A 127 15.43 -1.78 18.91
CA GLN A 127 15.00 -0.87 19.98
C GLN A 127 13.94 0.14 19.54
N GLY A 128 13.92 0.48 18.24
CA GLY A 128 12.94 1.41 17.66
C GLY A 128 11.55 0.82 17.43
N TYR A 129 11.34 -0.47 17.65
CA TYR A 129 10.11 -1.17 17.28
C TYR A 129 9.34 -1.70 18.51
N GLN A 130 8.01 -1.76 18.42
CA GLN A 130 7.15 -2.27 19.50
C GLN A 130 7.45 -3.73 19.88
N TRP A 131 7.87 -4.54 18.89
CA TRP A 131 8.29 -5.94 19.08
C TRP A 131 9.76 -6.10 19.51
N GLY A 132 10.47 -4.99 19.70
CA GLY A 132 11.91 -4.97 19.98
C GLY A 132 12.34 -5.73 21.24
N LEU A 133 11.52 -5.79 22.26
CA LEU A 133 11.83 -6.55 23.49
C LEU A 133 11.92 -8.05 23.22
N TRP A 134 10.98 -8.60 22.46
CA TRP A 134 10.99 -10.00 22.04
C TRP A 134 12.18 -10.29 21.14
N ALA A 135 12.38 -9.46 20.10
CA ALA A 135 13.50 -9.62 19.16
C ALA A 135 14.86 -9.53 19.85
N ARG A 136 15.01 -8.65 20.83
CA ARG A 136 16.23 -8.55 21.63
C ARG A 136 16.57 -9.87 22.30
N SER A 137 15.60 -10.51 22.97
CA SER A 137 15.80 -11.81 23.62
C SER A 137 16.18 -12.88 22.62
N PHE A 138 15.49 -12.89 21.48
CA PHE A 138 15.75 -13.82 20.39
C PHE A 138 17.16 -13.69 19.81
N ILE A 139 17.64 -12.45 19.53
CA ILE A 139 18.98 -12.18 19.00
C ILE A 139 20.06 -12.56 20.03
N LEU A 140 19.84 -12.27 21.32
CA LEU A 140 20.83 -12.57 22.37
C LEU A 140 21.05 -14.07 22.60
N GLN A 141 20.07 -14.92 22.26
CA GLN A 141 20.19 -16.38 22.38
C GLN A 141 21.05 -17.01 21.27
N ARG A 142 21.34 -16.28 20.21
CA ARG A 142 22.11 -16.80 19.06
C ARG A 142 23.61 -16.87 19.40
N LYS A 143 24.24 -17.96 19.00
CA LYS A 143 25.61 -18.28 19.42
C LYS A 143 26.68 -17.79 18.45
N ASN A 144 26.38 -17.81 17.16
CA ASN A 144 27.28 -17.42 16.06
C ASN A 144 26.52 -16.83 14.88
N MET A 145 27.25 -16.42 13.85
CA MET A 145 26.71 -15.77 12.65
C MET A 145 25.73 -16.68 11.90
N ASN A 146 26.06 -17.95 11.72
CA ASN A 146 25.22 -18.92 11.03
C ASN A 146 23.88 -19.13 11.76
N ASP A 147 23.94 -19.33 13.09
CA ASP A 147 22.75 -19.49 13.94
C ASP A 147 21.86 -18.24 13.88
N LEU A 148 22.47 -17.05 13.88
CA LEU A 148 21.73 -15.78 13.81
C LEU A 148 21.01 -15.63 12.46
N VAL A 149 21.71 -15.78 11.34
CA VAL A 149 21.10 -15.55 10.01
C VAL A 149 20.08 -16.64 9.65
N CYS A 150 20.30 -17.87 10.02
CA CYS A 150 19.34 -18.95 9.80
C CYS A 150 18.07 -18.72 10.60
N ALA A 151 18.18 -18.26 11.84
CA ALA A 151 17.02 -17.90 12.67
C ALA A 151 16.27 -16.66 12.16
N LEU A 152 16.92 -15.77 11.43
CA LEU A 152 16.32 -14.58 10.82
C LEU A 152 15.89 -14.78 9.37
N SER A 153 16.21 -15.91 8.74
CA SER A 153 16.07 -16.13 7.30
C SER A 153 14.65 -15.90 6.75
N ASP A 154 13.64 -16.15 7.55
CA ASP A 154 12.24 -15.95 7.16
C ASP A 154 11.81 -14.46 7.22
N TYR A 155 12.56 -13.64 7.93
CA TYR A 155 12.35 -12.19 8.03
C TYR A 155 13.21 -11.40 7.04
N LEU A 156 14.34 -11.99 6.62
CA LEU A 156 15.20 -11.41 5.60
C LEU A 156 14.55 -11.62 4.23
N ASN A 157 14.53 -10.59 3.40
CA ASN A 157 13.97 -10.68 2.06
C ASN A 157 14.94 -11.38 1.08
N LEU A 158 15.34 -12.59 1.43
CA LEU A 158 16.28 -13.42 0.66
C LEU A 158 15.52 -14.32 -0.32
N SER A 159 15.89 -14.22 -1.59
CA SER A 159 15.45 -15.18 -2.62
C SER A 159 16.08 -16.57 -2.36
N PRO A 160 15.52 -17.65 -2.95
CA PRO A 160 16.15 -18.97 -2.89
C PRO A 160 17.60 -18.98 -3.41
N ASP A 161 17.88 -18.16 -4.45
CA ASP A 161 19.23 -18.00 -5.00
C ASP A 161 20.18 -17.32 -4.01
N ASP A 162 19.72 -16.29 -3.28
CA ASP A 162 20.52 -15.62 -2.26
C ASP A 162 20.84 -16.57 -1.09
N LYS A 163 19.85 -17.33 -0.62
CA LYS A 163 20.04 -18.35 0.42
C LYS A 163 21.04 -19.40 -0.02
N TYR A 164 20.94 -19.85 -1.28
CA TYR A 164 21.90 -20.77 -1.85
C TYR A 164 23.30 -20.16 -1.96
N ALA A 165 23.43 -18.90 -2.41
CA ALA A 165 24.73 -18.23 -2.52
C ALA A 165 25.46 -18.16 -1.16
N ILE A 166 24.73 -17.90 -0.08
CA ILE A 166 25.29 -17.91 1.28
C ILE A 166 25.81 -19.31 1.68
N LEU A 167 25.07 -20.37 1.38
CA LEU A 167 25.51 -21.74 1.63
C LEU A 167 26.73 -22.12 0.76
N ALA A 168 26.69 -21.73 -0.53
CA ALA A 168 27.68 -22.10 -1.53
C ALA A 168 29.03 -21.37 -1.38
N ALA A 169 29.06 -20.24 -0.68
CA ALA A 169 30.27 -19.47 -0.45
C ALA A 169 31.34 -20.35 0.24
N ASP A 170 32.47 -20.55 -0.44
CA ASP A 170 33.56 -21.40 0.07
C ASP A 170 34.38 -20.68 1.13
N SER A 171 34.61 -19.40 0.94
CA SER A 171 35.30 -18.51 1.89
C SER A 171 34.37 -18.18 3.04
N ARG A 172 34.87 -18.32 4.26
CA ARG A 172 34.16 -17.94 5.47
C ARG A 172 33.94 -16.42 5.51
N ARG A 173 34.92 -15.63 5.08
CA ARG A 173 34.84 -14.18 4.97
C ARG A 173 33.77 -13.76 3.99
N GLU A 174 33.74 -14.33 2.79
CA GLU A 174 32.71 -14.05 1.78
C GLU A 174 31.31 -14.35 2.31
N ARG A 175 31.13 -15.49 3.00
CA ARG A 175 29.84 -15.82 3.63
C ARG A 175 29.41 -14.78 4.67
N TYR A 176 30.31 -14.32 5.52
CA TYR A 176 30.04 -13.27 6.51
C TYR A 176 29.66 -11.95 5.85
N GLU A 177 30.31 -11.58 4.76
CA GLU A 177 29.97 -10.39 3.98
C GLU A 177 28.58 -10.49 3.34
N LEU A 178 28.22 -11.66 2.75
CA LEU A 178 26.88 -11.89 2.21
C LEU A 178 25.80 -11.77 3.29
N ILE A 179 26.03 -12.40 4.43
CA ILE A 179 25.11 -12.35 5.58
C ILE A 179 24.96 -10.90 6.09
N THR A 180 26.07 -10.21 6.28
CA THR A 180 26.07 -8.82 6.78
C THR A 180 25.35 -7.90 5.81
N ARG A 181 25.55 -8.06 4.50
CA ARG A 181 24.83 -7.33 3.47
C ARG A 181 23.34 -7.57 3.53
N ALA A 182 22.91 -8.82 3.58
CA ALA A 182 21.49 -9.20 3.66
C ALA A 182 20.79 -8.60 4.89
N VAL A 183 21.45 -8.65 6.05
CA VAL A 183 20.89 -8.10 7.29
C VAL A 183 20.83 -6.57 7.24
N ASN A 184 21.87 -5.91 6.71
CA ASN A 184 21.86 -4.44 6.56
C ASN A 184 20.77 -3.98 5.61
N GLU A 185 20.61 -4.66 4.47
CA GLU A 185 19.54 -4.38 3.51
C GLU A 185 18.15 -4.51 4.15
N PHE A 186 17.92 -5.59 4.91
CA PHE A 186 16.69 -5.76 5.67
C PHE A 186 16.45 -4.60 6.66
N MET A 187 17.47 -4.17 7.40
CA MET A 187 17.35 -3.07 8.35
C MET A 187 16.98 -1.76 7.65
N GLU A 188 17.60 -1.45 6.51
CA GLU A 188 17.31 -0.24 5.75
C GLU A 188 15.91 -0.28 5.12
N LEU A 189 15.51 -1.39 4.50
CA LEU A 189 14.17 -1.55 3.94
C LEU A 189 13.08 -1.43 5.02
N SER A 190 13.30 -2.04 6.17
CA SER A 190 12.37 -1.97 7.30
C SER A 190 12.23 -0.54 7.84
N LYS A 191 13.33 0.21 7.89
CA LYS A 191 13.32 1.62 8.30
C LYS A 191 12.52 2.49 7.33
N VAL A 192 12.77 2.35 6.04
CA VAL A 192 12.03 3.07 5.00
C VAL A 192 10.52 2.74 5.05
N ALA A 193 10.18 1.46 5.25
CA ALA A 193 8.79 1.03 5.37
C ALA A 193 8.09 1.66 6.59
N GLU A 194 8.77 1.77 7.74
CA GLU A 194 8.21 2.39 8.95
C GLU A 194 8.09 3.91 8.80
N GLU A 195 9.05 4.57 8.17
CA GLU A 195 8.98 6.01 7.85
C GLU A 195 7.79 6.31 6.93
N ALA A 196 7.59 5.51 5.88
CA ALA A 196 6.44 5.64 4.97
C ALA A 196 5.10 5.44 5.69
N LYS A 197 5.01 4.44 6.57
CA LYS A 197 3.82 4.16 7.37
C LYS A 197 3.50 5.29 8.35
N THR A 198 4.52 5.85 8.99
CA THR A 198 4.37 6.98 9.90
C THR A 198 3.88 8.23 9.15
N ALA A 199 4.50 8.56 8.02
CA ALA A 199 4.09 9.68 7.17
C ALA A 199 2.64 9.53 6.67
N GLN A 200 2.22 8.32 6.31
CA GLN A 200 0.82 8.05 5.91
C GLN A 200 -0.15 8.26 7.08
N LYS A 201 0.21 7.81 8.28
CA LYS A 201 -0.61 7.99 9.49
C LYS A 201 -0.76 9.47 9.84
N ASP A 202 0.34 10.22 9.83
CA ASP A 202 0.36 11.65 10.13
C ASP A 202 -0.52 12.44 9.15
N ASN A 203 -0.44 12.13 7.86
CA ASN A 203 -1.29 12.74 6.83
C ASN A 203 -2.77 12.42 7.06
N GLN A 204 -3.10 11.19 7.42
CA GLN A 204 -4.46 10.78 7.72
C GLN A 204 -5.02 11.47 8.97
N GLU A 205 -4.21 11.60 10.03
CA GLU A 205 -4.59 12.32 11.25
C GLU A 205 -4.83 13.82 10.97
N GLN A 206 -4.00 14.44 10.12
CA GLN A 206 -4.21 15.83 9.70
C GLN A 206 -5.53 16.02 8.95
N LEU A 207 -5.87 15.11 8.01
CA LEU A 207 -7.15 15.16 7.29
C LEU A 207 -8.35 15.00 8.24
N TYR A 208 -8.28 14.07 9.19
CA TYR A 208 -9.34 13.92 10.19
C TYR A 208 -9.48 15.13 11.09
N ARG A 209 -8.36 15.72 11.52
CA ARG A 209 -8.34 16.93 12.35
C ARG A 209 -8.94 18.11 11.60
N GLU A 210 -8.58 18.31 10.33
CA GLU A 210 -9.14 19.36 9.48
C GLU A 210 -10.65 19.18 9.30
N ALA A 211 -11.13 17.97 9.02
CA ALA A 211 -12.54 17.66 8.89
C ALA A 211 -13.31 17.89 10.21
N ALA A 212 -12.72 17.54 11.34
CA ALA A 212 -13.32 17.79 12.66
C ALA A 212 -13.40 19.28 12.97
N LEU A 213 -12.35 20.05 12.69
CA LEU A 213 -12.33 21.49 12.86
C LEU A 213 -13.37 22.18 11.97
N LYS A 214 -13.51 21.78 10.69
CA LYS A 214 -14.57 22.31 9.80
C LYS A 214 -15.96 22.06 10.36
N LYS A 215 -16.25 20.85 10.84
CA LYS A 215 -17.53 20.53 11.48
C LYS A 215 -17.79 21.38 12.74
N GLN A 216 -16.76 21.59 13.55
CA GLN A 216 -16.87 22.40 14.75
C GLN A 216 -17.15 23.87 14.43
N ILE A 217 -16.47 24.41 13.40
CA ILE A 217 -16.71 25.76 12.91
C ILE A 217 -18.16 25.91 12.41
N ASP A 218 -18.64 24.96 11.58
CA ASP A 218 -20.02 24.98 11.08
C ASP A 218 -21.05 24.91 12.22
N TYR A 219 -20.80 24.07 13.24
CA TYR A 219 -21.65 23.96 14.41
C TYR A 219 -21.71 25.29 15.20
N LEU A 220 -20.53 25.85 15.52
CA LEU A 220 -20.45 27.12 16.27
C LEU A 220 -21.06 28.31 15.50
N GLN A 221 -20.88 28.36 14.17
CA GLN A 221 -21.48 29.34 13.33
C GLN A 221 -23.01 29.22 13.32
N LYS A 222 -23.54 27.98 13.29
CA LYS A 222 -24.99 27.75 13.36
C LYS A 222 -25.56 28.16 14.72
N GLU A 223 -24.87 27.85 15.80
CA GLU A 223 -25.28 28.24 17.16
C GLU A 223 -25.28 29.75 17.32
N LEU A 224 -24.27 30.44 16.76
CA LEU A 224 -24.21 31.92 16.77
C LEU A 224 -25.36 32.55 15.96
N ASP A 225 -25.72 31.97 14.81
CA ASP A 225 -26.85 32.44 14.01
C ASP A 225 -28.20 32.19 14.70
N ASP A 226 -28.32 31.09 15.45
CA ASP A 226 -29.53 30.76 16.20
C ASP A 226 -29.67 31.69 17.42
N MET A 227 -28.57 32.15 18.01
CA MET A 227 -28.57 33.15 19.11
C MET A 227 -28.85 34.57 18.62
N HIS A 228 -28.54 34.90 17.36
CA HIS A 228 -28.69 36.23 16.78
C HIS A 228 -29.36 36.18 15.40
N PRO A 229 -30.66 35.81 15.33
CA PRO A 229 -31.39 35.69 14.05
C PRO A 229 -31.44 36.99 13.24
N GLU A 230 -31.31 38.15 13.88
CA GLU A 230 -31.19 39.45 13.24
C GLU A 230 -29.84 39.70 12.57
N ASN A 231 -28.80 38.96 12.95
CA ASN A 231 -27.43 39.08 12.47
C ASN A 231 -27.01 37.95 11.53
N VAL A 232 -27.97 37.25 10.91
CA VAL A 232 -27.63 36.27 9.86
C VAL A 232 -26.74 36.94 8.83
N SER A 233 -25.48 36.56 8.75
CA SER A 233 -24.50 37.26 7.94
C SER A 233 -24.99 37.37 6.51
N ASP A 234 -24.83 38.52 5.89
CA ASP A 234 -25.22 38.75 4.50
C ASP A 234 -24.62 37.73 3.57
N VAL A 235 -23.41 37.25 3.90
CA VAL A 235 -22.71 36.15 3.22
C VAL A 235 -23.59 34.89 3.16
N ARG A 236 -24.22 34.50 4.26
CA ARG A 236 -25.08 33.30 4.33
C ARG A 236 -26.39 33.47 3.58
N LYS A 237 -26.94 34.72 3.59
CA LYS A 237 -28.11 35.05 2.76
C LYS A 237 -27.81 34.86 1.28
N PHE A 238 -26.63 35.34 0.84
CA PHE A 238 -26.22 35.20 -0.56
C PHE A 238 -25.85 33.76 -0.91
N GLU A 239 -25.27 32.97 -0.02
CA GLU A 239 -25.06 31.52 -0.24
C GLU A 239 -26.36 30.81 -0.60
N LYS A 240 -27.40 31.01 0.21
CA LYS A 240 -28.74 30.45 -0.03
C LYS A 240 -29.35 30.95 -1.33
N LYS A 241 -29.26 32.28 -1.59
CA LYS A 241 -29.77 32.89 -2.83
C LYS A 241 -29.08 32.31 -4.08
N ILE A 242 -27.74 32.21 -4.07
CA ILE A 242 -26.95 31.64 -5.18
C ILE A 242 -27.33 30.19 -5.41
N ALA A 243 -27.43 29.38 -4.34
CA ALA A 243 -27.78 27.95 -4.44
C ALA A 243 -29.17 27.73 -5.04
N SER A 244 -30.14 28.62 -4.75
CA SER A 244 -31.55 28.52 -5.18
C SER A 244 -31.86 29.26 -6.47
N SER A 245 -31.01 30.18 -6.95
CA SER A 245 -31.25 31.08 -8.07
C SER A 245 -31.51 30.40 -9.42
N GLY A 246 -30.90 29.23 -9.64
CA GLY A 246 -30.92 28.53 -10.93
C GLY A 246 -29.98 29.13 -11.97
N MET A 247 -28.94 29.85 -11.53
CA MET A 247 -27.86 30.37 -12.37
C MET A 247 -27.20 29.29 -13.22
N ASN A 248 -26.73 29.67 -14.41
CA ASN A 248 -25.86 28.79 -15.18
C ASN A 248 -24.50 28.61 -14.47
N LYS A 249 -23.72 27.63 -14.93
CA LYS A 249 -22.45 27.26 -14.26
C LYS A 249 -21.45 28.41 -14.16
N GLU A 250 -21.35 29.22 -15.21
CA GLU A 250 -20.40 30.36 -15.27
C GLU A 250 -20.81 31.49 -14.30
N ALA A 251 -22.07 31.88 -14.34
CA ALA A 251 -22.61 32.92 -13.43
C ALA A 251 -22.50 32.46 -11.95
N LYS A 252 -22.77 31.20 -11.66
CA LYS A 252 -22.66 30.66 -10.32
C LYS A 252 -21.22 30.70 -9.81
N GLN A 253 -20.24 30.27 -10.63
CA GLN A 253 -18.83 30.35 -10.27
C GLN A 253 -18.38 31.79 -10.00
N GLU A 254 -18.83 32.74 -10.80
CA GLU A 254 -18.46 34.14 -10.61
C GLU A 254 -19.11 34.72 -9.34
N ALA A 255 -20.38 34.43 -9.10
CA ALA A 255 -21.05 34.83 -7.87
C ALA A 255 -20.38 34.23 -6.62
N GLU A 256 -19.94 32.97 -6.67
CA GLU A 256 -19.19 32.30 -5.58
C GLU A 256 -17.83 32.98 -5.33
N LYS A 257 -17.10 33.38 -6.37
CA LYS A 257 -15.83 34.13 -6.22
C LYS A 257 -16.06 35.48 -5.52
N VAL A 258 -17.07 36.21 -5.97
CA VAL A 258 -17.41 37.50 -5.36
C VAL A 258 -17.85 37.32 -3.91
N LEU A 259 -18.61 36.30 -3.60
CA LEU A 259 -19.01 35.95 -2.23
C LEU A 259 -17.81 35.62 -1.34
N ASN A 260 -16.84 34.87 -1.86
CA ASN A 260 -15.61 34.57 -1.13
C ASN A 260 -14.77 35.83 -0.85
N ARG A 261 -14.73 36.76 -1.79
CA ARG A 261 -14.08 38.05 -1.58
C ARG A 261 -14.82 38.88 -0.50
N MET A 262 -16.14 38.92 -0.54
CA MET A 262 -16.98 39.58 0.47
C MET A 262 -16.78 39.01 1.88
N ARG A 263 -16.46 37.69 2.02
CA ARG A 263 -16.12 37.08 3.31
C ARG A 263 -14.82 37.62 3.93
N GLN A 264 -13.88 38.04 3.08
CA GLN A 264 -12.56 38.53 3.51
C GLN A 264 -12.59 40.00 3.85
N GLU A 265 -13.59 40.72 3.37
CA GLU A 265 -13.75 42.15 3.62
C GLU A 265 -14.50 42.43 4.92
N GLY A 266 -14.09 43.48 5.64
CA GLY A 266 -14.82 43.98 6.80
C GLY A 266 -16.14 44.68 6.38
N LYS A 267 -17.22 44.54 7.16
CA LYS A 267 -18.53 45.15 6.89
C LYS A 267 -18.50 46.68 6.74
N GLU A 268 -17.52 47.32 7.34
CA GLU A 268 -17.32 48.78 7.30
C GLU A 268 -16.56 49.23 6.02
N SER A 269 -16.11 48.33 5.20
CA SER A 269 -15.34 48.62 3.99
C SER A 269 -16.26 49.06 2.86
N HIS A 270 -15.85 50.09 2.10
CA HIS A 270 -16.56 50.51 0.89
C HIS A 270 -16.64 49.36 -0.15
N GLU A 271 -15.64 48.53 -0.23
CA GLU A 271 -15.61 47.39 -1.09
C GLU A 271 -16.66 46.33 -0.72
N TYR A 272 -16.94 46.13 0.57
CA TYR A 272 -18.02 45.26 1.05
C TYR A 272 -19.39 45.70 0.50
N GLY A 273 -19.67 47.02 0.55
CA GLY A 273 -20.90 47.57 0.00
C GLY A 273 -21.07 47.29 -1.50
N MET A 274 -20.01 47.49 -2.28
CA MET A 274 -20.04 47.22 -3.73
C MET A 274 -20.23 45.70 -4.04
N LEU A 275 -19.59 44.85 -3.29
CA LEU A 275 -19.72 43.38 -3.44
C LEU A 275 -21.13 42.91 -3.04
N TYR A 276 -21.71 43.53 -2.00
CA TYR A 276 -23.09 43.30 -1.56
C TYR A 276 -24.09 43.69 -2.67
N ASP A 277 -23.99 44.91 -3.19
CA ASP A 277 -24.88 45.40 -4.25
C ASP A 277 -24.79 44.54 -5.51
N TYR A 278 -23.59 44.12 -5.89
CA TYR A 278 -23.38 43.22 -7.01
C TYR A 278 -24.09 41.88 -6.80
N LEU A 279 -23.89 41.24 -5.63
CA LEU A 279 -24.51 39.97 -5.32
C LEU A 279 -26.02 40.06 -5.21
N ASP A 280 -26.54 41.14 -4.64
CA ASP A 280 -27.99 41.35 -4.54
C ASP A 280 -28.60 41.53 -5.93
N PHE A 281 -27.96 42.32 -6.79
CA PHE A 281 -28.38 42.47 -8.18
C PHE A 281 -28.37 41.15 -8.92
N VAL A 282 -27.24 40.42 -8.93
CA VAL A 282 -27.09 39.20 -9.69
C VAL A 282 -28.03 38.08 -9.17
N THR A 283 -28.26 38.01 -7.87
CA THR A 283 -29.20 37.03 -7.29
C THR A 283 -30.68 37.40 -7.48
N SER A 284 -30.97 38.64 -7.79
CA SER A 284 -32.32 39.09 -8.09
C SER A 284 -32.76 38.85 -9.54
N LEU A 285 -31.79 38.56 -10.44
CA LEU A 285 -32.09 38.28 -11.84
C LEU A 285 -32.82 36.93 -11.99
N SER A 286 -33.73 36.89 -12.96
CA SER A 286 -34.45 35.68 -13.33
C SER A 286 -33.59 34.76 -14.18
N TRP A 287 -32.82 33.85 -13.52
CA TRP A 287 -31.95 32.88 -14.19
C TRP A 287 -32.69 31.68 -14.77
N LYS A 288 -33.92 31.42 -14.32
CA LYS A 288 -34.77 30.38 -14.87
C LYS A 288 -35.49 30.92 -16.08
N THR A 289 -35.16 30.45 -17.26
CA THR A 289 -35.94 30.73 -18.47
C THR A 289 -37.32 30.09 -18.27
N PRO A 290 -38.40 30.91 -18.17
CA PRO A 290 -39.75 30.34 -18.09
C PRO A 290 -39.99 29.52 -19.34
N ARG A 291 -40.62 28.34 -19.21
CA ARG A 291 -41.10 27.62 -20.38
C ARG A 291 -42.07 28.53 -21.12
N MET A 292 -41.63 29.06 -22.25
CA MET A 292 -42.55 29.83 -23.06
C MET A 292 -43.70 28.94 -23.53
N PRO A 293 -44.94 29.37 -23.37
CA PRO A 293 -46.08 28.62 -23.89
C PRO A 293 -45.95 28.41 -25.41
N LYS A 294 -46.56 27.36 -25.90
CA LYS A 294 -46.64 27.13 -27.35
C LYS A 294 -47.28 28.37 -28.00
N ILE A 295 -46.64 28.93 -29.02
CA ILE A 295 -47.19 30.02 -29.79
C ILE A 295 -48.32 29.42 -30.62
N ASP A 296 -49.57 29.88 -30.36
CA ASP A 296 -50.76 29.52 -31.09
C ASP A 296 -50.98 30.64 -32.10
N LEU A 297 -50.73 30.36 -33.39
CA LEU A 297 -50.80 31.36 -34.46
C LEU A 297 -52.23 31.78 -34.77
N ASP A 298 -53.20 30.86 -34.62
CA ASP A 298 -54.59 31.15 -34.86
C ASP A 298 -55.16 32.10 -33.79
N LYS A 299 -54.80 31.87 -32.56
CA LYS A 299 -55.12 32.74 -31.43
C LYS A 299 -54.48 34.11 -31.58
N ALA A 300 -53.22 34.17 -32.01
CA ALA A 300 -52.51 35.41 -32.24
C ALA A 300 -53.16 36.22 -33.38
N GLN A 301 -53.58 35.56 -34.45
CA GLN A 301 -54.31 36.18 -35.55
C GLN A 301 -55.65 36.73 -35.08
N ALA A 302 -56.42 35.97 -34.28
CA ALA A 302 -57.72 36.39 -33.76
C ALA A 302 -57.58 37.67 -32.89
N VAL A 303 -56.58 37.70 -31.99
CA VAL A 303 -56.31 38.89 -31.13
C VAL A 303 -55.94 40.11 -31.98
N LEU A 304 -55.09 39.93 -33.02
CA LEU A 304 -54.72 41.02 -33.95
C LEU A 304 -55.93 41.53 -34.75
N ASP A 305 -56.87 40.67 -35.11
CA ASP A 305 -58.07 41.06 -35.85
C ASP A 305 -59.11 41.72 -34.98
N GLU A 306 -59.22 41.36 -33.70
CA GLU A 306 -60.10 41.96 -32.71
C GLU A 306 -59.63 43.35 -32.32
N GLU A 307 -58.33 43.52 -32.00
CA GLU A 307 -57.79 44.74 -31.43
C GLU A 307 -57.42 45.80 -32.45
N HIS A 308 -57.19 45.44 -33.74
CA HIS A 308 -56.68 46.33 -34.76
C HIS A 308 -57.52 46.25 -36.04
N TYR A 309 -58.14 47.36 -36.41
CA TYR A 309 -58.91 47.44 -37.65
C TYR A 309 -58.00 47.60 -38.88
N GLY A 310 -58.20 46.74 -39.91
CA GLY A 310 -57.46 46.85 -41.18
C GLY A 310 -56.04 46.27 -41.06
N LEU A 311 -55.05 46.99 -41.56
CA LEU A 311 -53.61 46.72 -41.47
C LEU A 311 -53.19 45.27 -41.92
N LYS A 312 -53.86 44.68 -42.90
CA LYS A 312 -53.69 43.26 -43.31
C LYS A 312 -52.21 42.87 -43.51
N LYS A 313 -51.44 43.66 -44.26
CA LYS A 313 -50.02 43.36 -44.54
C LYS A 313 -49.15 43.38 -43.27
N VAL A 314 -49.48 44.23 -42.30
CA VAL A 314 -48.73 44.29 -41.04
C VAL A 314 -49.04 43.07 -40.19
N LYS A 315 -50.32 42.71 -40.07
CA LYS A 315 -50.76 41.49 -39.35
C LYS A 315 -50.12 40.23 -39.90
N GLU A 316 -50.17 40.07 -41.23
CA GLU A 316 -49.51 38.94 -41.91
C GLU A 316 -48.02 38.89 -41.57
N ARG A 317 -47.33 40.04 -41.53
CA ARG A 317 -45.89 40.07 -41.18
C ARG A 317 -45.62 39.69 -39.74
N ILE A 318 -46.49 40.08 -38.79
CA ILE A 318 -46.41 39.70 -37.35
C ILE A 318 -46.60 38.19 -37.23
N ILE A 319 -47.62 37.61 -37.86
CA ILE A 319 -47.88 36.19 -37.84
C ILE A 319 -46.74 35.40 -38.45
N GLN A 320 -46.14 35.84 -39.56
CA GLN A 320 -44.94 35.23 -40.15
C GLN A 320 -43.78 35.23 -39.14
N GLN A 321 -43.54 36.33 -38.43
CA GLN A 321 -42.47 36.40 -37.42
C GLN A 321 -42.76 35.47 -36.24
N LEU A 322 -44.01 35.41 -35.77
CA LEU A 322 -44.41 34.47 -34.71
C LEU A 322 -44.25 33.02 -35.15
N ALA A 323 -44.55 32.68 -36.41
CA ALA A 323 -44.34 31.34 -36.98
C ALA A 323 -42.83 30.98 -37.00
N VAL A 324 -41.96 31.90 -37.41
CA VAL A 324 -40.51 31.71 -37.38
C VAL A 324 -40.03 31.50 -35.95
N MET A 325 -40.50 32.27 -34.99
CA MET A 325 -40.17 32.10 -33.57
C MET A 325 -40.63 30.75 -33.04
N ALA A 326 -41.81 30.27 -33.45
CA ALA A 326 -42.33 28.97 -33.04
C ALA A 326 -41.49 27.78 -33.62
N LEU A 327 -40.97 27.95 -34.85
CA LEU A 327 -40.10 26.96 -35.50
C LEU A 327 -38.72 26.93 -34.88
N ASN A 328 -38.12 28.08 -34.64
CA ASN A 328 -36.77 28.17 -34.05
C ASN A 328 -36.69 27.57 -32.62
N LYS A 329 -37.80 27.49 -31.89
CA LYS A 329 -37.88 26.82 -30.59
C LYS A 329 -37.83 25.29 -30.66
N LYS A 330 -38.01 24.68 -31.81
CA LYS A 330 -37.86 23.23 -32.00
C LYS A 330 -36.40 22.82 -32.21
N GLN A 331 -35.47 23.78 -32.34
CA GLN A 331 -34.07 23.53 -32.62
C GLN A 331 -33.14 23.82 -31.42
N HIS A 332 -33.66 24.12 -30.23
CA HIS A 332 -32.86 24.30 -28.98
C HIS A 332 -33.37 23.42 -27.89
#